data_597d55713da462109d5af02c51ec6ef7
#
_entry.id   597d55713da462109d5af02c51ec6ef7
#
_cell.length_a   1.000
_cell.length_b   1.000
_cell.length_c   1.000
_cell.angle_alpha   90.00
_cell.angle_beta   90.00
_cell.angle_gamma   90.00
#
_symmetry.space_group_name_H-M   'P 1'
#
loop_
_entity.id
_entity.type
_entity.pdbx_description
1 polymer ?
#
loop_
_entity_poly.entity_id
_entity_poly.type
_entity_poly.pdbx_seq_one_letter_code
_entity_poly.pdbx_strand_id
1 'polypeptide(L)' 'MNEKDFVALCKRTIADYAGCPEDDVYIVWMCKTLQNNKALVSTNISDGMYYEITHNGNKSEIYVDAYQKKHNFVVII' A
#
# COMPACT_ATOMS: atom_id res chain seq x y z
N MET A 1 -9.40 8.62 -9.94
CA MET A 1 -9.80 8.20 -8.57
C MET A 1 -9.27 9.23 -7.58
N ASN A 2 -10.10 9.71 -6.69
CA ASN A 2 -9.66 10.64 -5.66
C ASN A 2 -8.91 9.92 -4.55
N GLU A 3 -8.25 10.69 -3.68
CA GLU A 3 -7.44 10.15 -2.58
C GLU A 3 -8.25 9.25 -1.65
N LYS A 4 -9.45 9.68 -1.27
CA LYS A 4 -10.30 8.94 -0.34
C LYS A 4 -10.68 7.57 -0.90
N ASP A 5 -11.06 7.51 -2.15
CA ASP A 5 -11.44 6.26 -2.81
C ASP A 5 -10.23 5.35 -3.00
N PHE A 6 -9.08 5.93 -3.31
CA PHE A 6 -7.85 5.16 -3.45
C PHE A 6 -7.41 4.53 -2.12
N VAL A 7 -7.47 5.30 -1.03
CA VAL A 7 -7.16 4.78 0.31
C VAL A 7 -8.10 3.63 0.67
N ALA A 8 -9.40 3.78 0.42
CA ALA A 8 -10.37 2.72 0.70
C ALA A 8 -10.08 1.46 -0.12
N LEU A 9 -9.72 1.62 -1.38
CA LEU A 9 -9.35 0.52 -2.26
C LEU A 9 -8.09 -0.20 -1.76
N CYS A 10 -7.07 0.56 -1.37
CA CYS A 10 -5.83 -0.01 -0.81
C CYS A 10 -6.11 -0.84 0.43
N LYS A 11 -6.87 -0.29 1.37
CA LYS A 11 -7.18 -0.97 2.63
C LYS A 11 -7.94 -2.26 2.40
N ARG A 12 -8.97 -2.23 1.56
CA ARG A 12 -9.75 -3.41 1.24
C ARG A 12 -8.90 -4.49 0.56
N THR A 13 -8.11 -4.08 -0.42
CA THR A 13 -7.28 -5.00 -1.20
C THR A 13 -6.26 -5.71 -0.31
N ILE A 14 -5.55 -4.96 0.52
CA ILE A 14 -4.52 -5.54 1.38
C ILE A 14 -5.13 -6.33 2.53
N ALA A 15 -6.24 -5.88 3.11
CA ALA A 15 -6.95 -6.64 4.15
C ALA A 15 -7.35 -8.03 3.63
N ASP A 16 -7.88 -8.09 2.41
CA ASP A 16 -8.26 -9.36 1.79
C ASP A 16 -7.04 -10.26 1.56
N TYR A 17 -5.97 -9.70 1.04
CA TYR A 17 -4.75 -10.47 0.77
C TYR A 17 -4.07 -10.96 2.04
N ALA A 18 -3.93 -10.07 3.03
CA ALA A 18 -3.22 -10.37 4.28
C ALA A 18 -4.07 -11.15 5.29
N GLY A 19 -5.39 -11.17 5.10
CA GLY A 19 -6.30 -11.86 6.02
C GLY A 19 -6.50 -11.12 7.33
N CYS A 20 -6.61 -9.79 7.29
CA CYS A 20 -6.82 -8.97 8.47
C CYS A 20 -7.96 -7.97 8.24
N PRO A 21 -8.48 -7.33 9.33
CA PRO A 21 -9.45 -6.26 9.17
C PRO A 21 -8.85 -5.05 8.45
N GLU A 22 -9.69 -4.29 7.77
CA GLU A 22 -9.25 -3.07 7.08
C GLU A 22 -8.63 -2.06 8.06
N ASP A 23 -9.10 -2.02 9.29
CA ASP A 23 -8.55 -1.12 10.32
C ASP A 23 -7.10 -1.42 10.68
N ASP A 24 -6.61 -2.62 10.39
CA ASP A 24 -5.23 -3.02 10.63
C ASP A 24 -4.30 -2.63 9.47
N VAL A 25 -4.86 -2.14 8.38
CA VAL A 25 -4.09 -1.70 7.21
C VAL A 25 -3.84 -0.20 7.30
N TYR A 26 -2.62 0.24 7.06
CA TYR A 26 -2.29 1.66 7.09
C TYR A 26 -1.43 2.06 5.90
N ILE A 27 -1.56 3.33 5.52
CA ILE A 27 -0.79 3.92 4.43
C ILE A 27 0.52 4.47 5.01
N VAL A 28 1.64 4.00 4.50
CA VAL A 28 2.97 4.52 4.90
C VAL A 28 3.21 5.85 4.21
N TRP A 29 2.97 5.90 2.90
CA TRP A 29 2.96 7.14 2.12
C TRP A 29 2.14 6.91 0.85
N MET A 30 1.73 8.00 0.23
CA MET A 30 1.07 7.93 -1.08
C MET A 30 1.28 9.21 -1.86
N CYS A 31 1.12 9.11 -3.17
CA CYS A 31 1.18 10.25 -4.05
C CYS A 31 0.20 10.05 -5.22
N LYS A 32 -0.10 11.15 -5.88
CA LYS A 32 -0.91 11.14 -7.09
C LYS A 32 -0.17 11.89 -8.18
N THR A 33 -0.05 11.29 -9.34
CA THR A 33 0.56 11.90 -10.51
C THR A 33 -0.40 11.77 -11.68
N LEU A 34 -0.98 12.88 -12.12
CA LEU A 34 -2.00 12.93 -13.15
C LEU A 34 -3.18 12.05 -12.76
N GLN A 35 -3.54 11.05 -13.58
CA GLN A 35 -4.64 10.13 -13.27
C GLN A 35 -4.19 8.88 -12.51
N ASN A 36 -2.91 8.79 -12.17
CA ASN A 36 -2.34 7.63 -11.48
C ASN A 36 -2.17 7.92 -10.00
N ASN A 37 -2.35 6.89 -9.18
CA ASN A 37 -2.14 6.95 -7.72
C ASN A 37 -1.15 5.86 -7.33
N LYS A 38 -0.33 6.14 -6.32
CA LYS A 38 0.64 5.18 -5.83
C LYS A 38 0.73 5.27 -4.31
N ALA A 39 0.87 4.11 -3.65
CA ALA A 39 0.99 4.06 -2.20
C ALA A 39 1.90 2.92 -1.77
N LEU A 40 2.57 3.13 -0.64
CA LEU A 40 3.19 2.05 0.12
C LEU A 40 2.32 1.81 1.35
N VAL A 41 1.95 0.56 1.56
CA VAL A 41 0.95 0.15 2.54
C VAL A 41 1.51 -0.97 3.40
N SER A 42 1.13 -1.03 4.65
CA SER A 42 1.49 -2.13 5.52
C SER A 42 0.33 -2.44 6.48
N THR A 43 0.55 -3.43 7.35
CA THR A 43 -0.46 -3.87 8.31
C THR A 43 0.15 -3.96 9.70
N ASN A 44 -0.72 -4.14 10.70
CA ASN A 44 -0.30 -4.38 12.08
C ASN A 44 0.14 -5.83 12.33
N ILE A 45 0.08 -6.68 11.31
CA ILE A 45 0.59 -8.05 11.41
C ILE A 45 2.12 -8.00 11.46
N SER A 46 2.71 -8.74 12.40
CA SER A 46 4.18 -8.76 12.59
C SER A 46 4.85 -9.72 11.62
N ASP A 47 4.68 -9.51 10.32
CA ASP A 47 5.27 -10.34 9.27
C ASP A 47 6.32 -9.61 8.44
N GLY A 48 6.55 -8.31 8.69
CA GLY A 48 7.54 -7.52 7.98
C GLY A 48 7.14 -7.20 6.53
N MET A 49 5.88 -7.36 6.17
CA MET A 49 5.43 -7.17 4.79
C MET A 49 5.06 -5.72 4.52
N TYR A 50 5.42 -5.26 3.32
CA TYR A 50 5.01 -4.00 2.75
C TYR A 50 4.45 -4.24 1.36
N TYR A 51 3.48 -3.42 0.97
CA TYR A 51 2.79 -3.57 -0.31
C TYR A 51 2.84 -2.26 -1.07
N GLU A 52 3.37 -2.30 -2.27
CA GLU A 52 3.35 -1.13 -3.16
C GLU A 52 2.16 -1.27 -4.10
N ILE A 53 1.25 -0.31 -4.04
CA ILE A 53 0.04 -0.32 -4.84
C ILE A 53 0.12 0.79 -5.88
N THR A 54 -0.07 0.43 -7.13
CA THR A 54 -0.08 1.37 -8.24
C THR A 54 -1.43 1.30 -8.94
N HIS A 55 -2.12 2.43 -9.02
CA HIS A 55 -3.36 2.57 -9.79
C HIS A 55 -3.04 3.20 -11.13
N ASN A 56 -3.34 2.48 -12.20
CA ASN A 56 -3.25 2.99 -13.56
C ASN A 56 -4.64 3.45 -13.99
N GLY A 57 -4.85 4.78 -13.99
CA GLY A 57 -6.16 5.34 -14.29
C GLY A 57 -6.58 5.15 -15.74
N ASN A 58 -5.64 5.01 -16.68
CA ASN A 58 -5.95 4.79 -18.09
C ASN A 58 -6.54 3.40 -18.33
N LYS A 59 -6.07 2.41 -17.58
CA LYS A 59 -6.48 1.02 -17.76
C LYS A 59 -7.48 0.54 -16.72
N SER A 60 -7.80 1.37 -15.73
CA SER A 60 -8.66 0.99 -14.59
C SER A 60 -8.15 -0.27 -13.90
N GLU A 61 -6.87 -0.33 -13.66
CA GLU A 61 -6.20 -1.47 -13.04
C GLU A 61 -5.39 -1.02 -11.82
N ILE A 62 -5.23 -1.92 -10.86
CA ILE A 62 -4.23 -1.73 -9.80
C ILE A 62 -3.24 -2.88 -9.84
N TYR A 63 -2.00 -2.56 -9.52
CA TYR A 63 -0.92 -3.53 -9.39
C TYR A 63 -0.48 -3.54 -7.94
N VAL A 64 -0.28 -4.73 -7.39
CA VAL A 64 0.17 -4.89 -6.00
C VAL A 64 1.47 -5.66 -6.01
N ASP A 65 2.53 -5.04 -5.52
CA ASP A 65 3.82 -5.67 -5.33
C ASP A 65 4.05 -5.87 -3.84
N ALA A 66 4.33 -7.10 -3.42
CA ALA A 66 4.53 -7.45 -2.03
C ALA A 66 6.03 -7.60 -1.75
N TYR A 67 6.50 -6.88 -0.72
CA TYR A 67 7.91 -6.90 -0.31
C TYR A 67 8.02 -7.31 1.14
N GLN A 68 9.03 -8.09 1.46
CA GLN A 68 9.31 -8.42 2.85
C GLN A 68 10.54 -7.64 3.32
N LYS A 69 10.39 -6.95 4.44
CA LYS A 69 11.49 -6.23 5.07
C LYS A 69 12.50 -7.23 5.61
N LYS A 70 13.76 -7.10 5.22
CA LYS A 70 14.83 -8.01 5.65
C LYS A 70 15.70 -7.43 6.75
N HIS A 71 16.07 -6.16 6.63
CA HIS A 71 17.01 -5.52 7.53
C HIS A 71 16.59 -4.11 7.85
N ASN A 72 16.98 -3.67 9.04
CA ASN A 72 16.92 -2.29 9.44
C ASN A 72 18.20 -1.96 10.17
N PHE A 73 18.94 -0.96 9.70
CA PHE A 73 20.15 -0.50 10.38
C PHE A 73 20.24 1.02 10.32
N VAL A 74 21.04 1.58 11.20
CA VAL A 74 21.20 3.04 11.34
C VAL A 74 22.53 3.47 10.76
N VAL A 75 22.48 4.53 9.97
CA VAL A 75 23.69 5.21 9.48
C VAL A 75 23.73 6.57 10.18
N ILE A 76 24.86 6.84 10.85
CA ILE A 76 25.07 8.13 11.50
C ILE A 76 25.76 9.05 10.50
N ILE A 77 25.16 10.21 10.27
CA ILE A 77 25.66 11.21 9.32
C ILE A 77 26.20 12.44 10.02
#